data_771c82921a5da0b3e61e6668725198bd
#
_entry.id   771c82921a5da0b3e61e6668725198bd
#
_cell.length_a   1.000
_cell.length_b   1.000
_cell.length_c   1.000
_cell.angle_alpha   90.00
_cell.angle_beta   90.00
_cell.angle_gamma   90.00
#
_symmetry.space_group_name_H-M   'P 1'
#
loop_
_entity.id
_entity.type
_entity.pdbx_description
1 polymer ?
#
loop_
_entity_poly.entity_id
_entity_poly.type
_entity_poly.pdbx_seq_one_letter_code
_entity_poly.pdbx_strand_id
1 'polypeptide(L)'
;MITLDDLKTNRDTQITVACIAFFLIAFPLYFSMQGGNASGSGALGGVADYNVNGELTYIQIADGIEYIADGDTLMIDDLHTDSVDGAEDMNIVGVRVVMSYGEDESGGDGALCTGDAAADTISGSATHLNFTESADGQNNGGNGAHDVTVEWFNSSMVGATVSGLSESEIVSQI
;
A
#
# COMPACT_ATOMS: atom_id res chain seq x y z
N MET A 1 -3.17 56.51 18.34
CA MET A 1 -3.16 55.72 19.59
C MET A 1 -4.58 55.78 20.10
N ILE A 2 -5.27 54.67 20.22
CA ILE A 2 -6.69 54.64 20.68
C ILE A 2 -6.67 54.93 22.19
N THR A 3 -7.38 55.95 22.61
CA THR A 3 -7.51 56.32 24.02
C THR A 3 -8.82 55.82 24.62
N LEU A 4 -8.88 55.70 25.95
CA LEU A 4 -10.10 55.27 26.64
C LEU A 4 -11.31 56.24 26.40
N ASP A 5 -11.01 57.53 26.13
CA ASP A 5 -12.03 58.53 25.81
C ASP A 5 -12.56 58.33 24.35
N ASP A 6 -11.68 57.90 23.41
CA ASP A 6 -12.11 57.54 22.05
C ASP A 6 -13.07 56.34 22.07
N LEU A 7 -12.84 55.39 22.98
CA LEU A 7 -13.70 54.22 23.17
C LEU A 7 -15.11 54.60 23.67
N LYS A 8 -15.23 55.68 24.43
CA LYS A 8 -16.55 56.13 24.95
C LYS A 8 -17.28 57.03 24.01
N THR A 9 -16.60 57.77 23.17
CA THR A 9 -17.17 58.88 22.40
C THR A 9 -17.24 58.59 20.88
N ASN A 10 -16.33 57.76 20.38
CA ASN A 10 -16.23 57.50 18.96
C ASN A 10 -16.84 56.14 18.61
N ARG A 11 -17.93 56.13 17.84
CA ARG A 11 -18.71 54.96 17.43
C ARG A 11 -17.87 53.99 16.56
N ASP A 12 -17.01 54.50 15.69
CA ASP A 12 -16.16 53.70 14.83
C ASP A 12 -15.10 52.96 15.63
N THR A 13 -14.54 53.61 16.65
CA THR A 13 -13.60 52.98 17.59
C THR A 13 -14.28 51.88 18.41
N GLN A 14 -15.51 52.10 18.84
CA GLN A 14 -16.29 51.07 19.55
C GLN A 14 -16.54 49.84 18.68
N ILE A 15 -16.94 50.03 17.42
CA ILE A 15 -17.15 48.93 16.48
C ILE A 15 -15.86 48.16 16.21
N THR A 16 -14.75 48.87 15.98
CA THR A 16 -13.45 48.25 15.73
C THR A 16 -13.00 47.40 16.91
N VAL A 17 -13.07 47.93 18.15
CA VAL A 17 -12.71 47.19 19.36
C VAL A 17 -13.65 45.99 19.59
N ALA A 18 -14.95 46.14 19.34
CA ALA A 18 -15.89 45.03 19.46
C ALA A 18 -15.61 43.93 18.44
N CYS A 19 -15.29 44.29 17.20
CA CYS A 19 -14.88 43.30 16.18
C CYS A 19 -13.58 42.56 16.56
N ILE A 20 -12.56 43.30 17.02
CA ILE A 20 -11.29 42.68 17.45
C ILE A 20 -11.53 41.74 18.64
N ALA A 21 -12.29 42.16 19.65
CA ALA A 21 -12.61 41.32 20.80
C ALA A 21 -13.42 40.08 20.40
N PHE A 22 -14.37 40.24 19.47
CA PHE A 22 -15.15 39.14 18.93
C PHE A 22 -14.22 38.09 18.27
N PHE A 23 -13.34 38.52 17.40
CA PHE A 23 -12.43 37.59 16.73
C PHE A 23 -11.42 36.95 17.69
N LEU A 24 -10.91 37.68 18.67
CA LEU A 24 -10.00 37.13 19.69
C LEU A 24 -10.65 36.06 20.57
N ILE A 25 -11.98 36.11 20.72
CA ILE A 25 -12.74 35.10 21.48
C ILE A 25 -13.29 34.02 20.57
N ALA A 26 -13.88 34.38 19.45
CA ALA A 26 -14.57 33.46 18.56
C ALA A 26 -13.60 32.47 17.88
N PHE A 27 -12.42 32.92 17.46
CA PHE A 27 -11.45 32.02 16.82
C PHE A 27 -10.91 30.96 17.77
N PRO A 28 -10.37 31.29 18.96
CA PRO A 28 -9.92 30.24 19.88
C PRO A 28 -11.02 29.30 20.32
N LEU A 29 -12.25 29.79 20.54
CA LEU A 29 -13.41 28.96 20.86
C LEU A 29 -13.77 28.02 19.69
N TYR A 30 -13.81 28.54 18.48
CA TYR A 30 -14.08 27.76 17.28
C TYR A 30 -13.05 26.62 17.13
N PHE A 31 -11.76 26.95 17.23
CA PHE A 31 -10.68 25.96 17.11
C PHE A 31 -10.66 24.98 18.29
N SER A 32 -11.01 25.41 19.52
CA SER A 32 -11.09 24.50 20.67
C SER A 32 -12.28 23.54 20.57
N MET A 33 -13.39 23.98 19.98
CA MET A 33 -14.55 23.12 19.71
C MET A 33 -14.31 22.15 18.57
N GLN A 34 -13.55 22.57 17.57
CA GLN A 34 -13.13 21.69 16.47
C GLN A 34 -12.04 20.70 16.91
N GLY A 35 -11.09 21.12 17.77
CA GLY A 35 -10.05 20.26 18.29
C GLY A 35 -10.52 19.22 19.32
N GLY A 36 -11.67 19.45 19.97
CA GLY A 36 -12.24 18.51 20.96
C GLY A 36 -13.00 17.33 20.34
N ASN A 37 -13.32 17.36 19.06
CA ASN A 37 -14.00 16.29 18.31
C ASN A 37 -13.08 15.56 17.33
N ALA A 38 -11.75 15.62 17.55
CA ALA A 38 -10.77 14.92 16.72
C ALA A 38 -10.73 13.39 16.99
N SER A 39 -11.91 12.80 17.13
CA SER A 39 -12.16 11.40 16.80
C SER A 39 -12.82 11.35 15.43
N GLY A 40 -12.07 11.68 14.38
CA GLY A 40 -12.57 11.56 13.02
C GLY A 40 -12.60 12.89 12.26
N SER A 41 -11.77 12.98 11.25
CA SER A 41 -11.77 13.93 10.13
C SER A 41 -11.77 15.42 10.53
N GLY A 42 -10.70 15.91 11.09
CA GLY A 42 -10.42 17.35 11.14
C GLY A 42 -10.17 17.87 9.73
N ALA A 43 -10.95 18.85 9.28
CA ALA A 43 -10.87 19.49 7.96
C ALA A 43 -9.52 20.16 7.64
N LEU A 44 -8.48 19.91 8.40
CA LEU A 44 -7.12 20.43 8.24
C LEU A 44 -6.04 19.35 8.39
N GLY A 45 -6.37 18.07 8.20
CA GLY A 45 -5.37 17.01 8.06
C GLY A 45 -4.23 17.05 9.08
N GLY A 46 -4.54 17.26 10.36
CA GLY A 46 -3.53 17.35 11.41
C GLY A 46 -2.86 16.00 11.68
N VAL A 47 -1.67 16.04 12.21
CA VAL A 47 -0.98 14.86 12.74
C VAL A 47 -1.77 14.31 13.92
N ALA A 48 -2.14 13.05 13.87
CA ALA A 48 -2.94 12.36 14.89
C ALA A 48 -2.59 10.87 14.92
N ASP A 49 -3.26 10.12 15.78
CA ASP A 49 -3.24 8.67 15.75
C ASP A 49 -4.41 8.17 14.90
N TYR A 50 -4.09 7.45 13.83
CA TYR A 50 -5.07 6.90 12.90
C TYR A 50 -5.07 5.38 12.96
N ASN A 51 -6.24 4.77 13.05
CA ASN A 51 -6.40 3.33 12.87
C ASN A 51 -6.64 3.07 11.39
N VAL A 52 -5.71 2.37 10.77
CA VAL A 52 -5.83 1.94 9.37
C VAL A 52 -6.54 0.60 9.33
N ASN A 53 -7.81 0.64 8.94
CA ASN A 53 -8.61 -0.59 8.82
C ASN A 53 -8.58 -1.06 7.38
N GLY A 54 -8.22 -2.31 7.17
CA GLY A 54 -8.22 -2.96 5.88
C GLY A 54 -8.03 -4.46 6.02
N GLU A 55 -8.42 -5.19 5.01
CA GLU A 55 -8.21 -6.61 4.87
C GLU A 55 -7.56 -6.87 3.53
N LEU A 56 -6.46 -7.62 3.53
CA LEU A 56 -5.81 -8.07 2.31
C LEU A 56 -6.37 -9.43 1.91
N THR A 57 -6.88 -9.51 0.70
CA THR A 57 -7.36 -10.76 0.11
C THR A 57 -6.66 -10.99 -1.23
N TYR A 58 -6.51 -12.26 -1.60
CA TYR A 58 -5.94 -12.64 -2.89
C TYR A 58 -7.06 -13.10 -3.82
N ILE A 59 -7.07 -12.54 -5.02
CA ILE A 59 -7.94 -12.93 -6.12
C ILE A 59 -7.06 -13.54 -7.21
N GLN A 60 -7.43 -14.73 -7.66
CA GLN A 60 -6.70 -15.37 -8.76
C GLN A 60 -7.03 -14.68 -10.07
N ILE A 61 -6.02 -14.18 -10.76
CA ILE A 61 -6.16 -13.51 -12.07
C ILE A 61 -5.73 -14.38 -13.23
N ALA A 62 -4.84 -15.34 -12.99
CA ALA A 62 -4.41 -16.31 -13.99
C ALA A 62 -3.88 -17.58 -13.32
N ASP A 63 -3.89 -18.66 -14.06
CA ASP A 63 -3.18 -19.90 -13.78
C ASP A 63 -2.79 -20.60 -15.08
N GLY A 64 -1.77 -21.43 -15.01
CA GLY A 64 -1.31 -22.18 -16.17
C GLY A 64 -0.18 -23.14 -15.82
N ILE A 65 0.11 -24.04 -16.72
CA ILE A 65 1.26 -24.96 -16.65
C ILE A 65 1.98 -24.86 -17.99
N GLU A 66 3.24 -24.48 -17.93
CA GLU A 66 4.07 -24.30 -19.11
C GLU A 66 5.42 -24.96 -18.90
N TYR A 67 6.02 -25.41 -20.01
CA TYR A 67 7.37 -25.94 -20.01
C TYR A 67 8.37 -24.83 -20.34
N ILE A 68 9.41 -24.72 -19.53
CA ILE A 68 10.51 -23.77 -19.74
C ILE A 68 11.79 -24.60 -19.92
N ALA A 69 12.43 -24.49 -21.08
CA ALA A 69 13.70 -25.18 -21.34
C ALA A 69 14.84 -24.51 -20.58
N ASP A 70 15.93 -25.26 -20.36
CA ASP A 70 17.11 -24.74 -19.67
C ASP A 70 17.65 -23.48 -20.34
N GLY A 71 17.84 -22.45 -19.54
CA GLY A 71 18.28 -21.11 -19.98
C GLY A 71 17.21 -20.26 -20.68
N ASP A 72 16.00 -20.74 -20.86
CA ASP A 72 14.90 -20.00 -21.48
C ASP A 72 14.13 -19.18 -20.45
N THR A 73 13.34 -18.23 -20.96
CA THR A 73 12.46 -17.39 -20.18
C THR A 73 11.05 -17.45 -20.74
N LEU A 74 10.09 -17.73 -19.88
CA LEU A 74 8.66 -17.56 -20.18
C LEU A 74 8.21 -16.18 -19.69
N MET A 75 7.60 -15.42 -20.58
CA MET A 75 7.01 -14.13 -20.25
C MET A 75 5.49 -14.23 -20.32
N ILE A 76 4.81 -13.77 -19.28
CA ILE A 76 3.36 -13.69 -19.20
C ILE A 76 2.99 -12.22 -19.10
N ASP A 77 2.47 -11.70 -20.19
CA ASP A 77 2.10 -10.29 -20.34
C ASP A 77 0.59 -10.11 -20.25
N ASP A 78 0.15 -8.86 -20.18
CA ASP A 78 -1.24 -8.44 -20.27
C ASP A 78 -2.17 -9.04 -19.19
N LEU A 79 -1.64 -9.26 -18.00
CA LEU A 79 -2.46 -9.65 -16.86
C LEU A 79 -3.26 -8.43 -16.36
N HIS A 80 -4.59 -8.61 -16.29
CA HIS A 80 -5.50 -7.56 -15.83
C HIS A 80 -6.69 -8.15 -15.08
N THR A 81 -7.35 -7.31 -14.31
CA THR A 81 -8.44 -7.75 -13.42
C THR A 81 -9.82 -7.60 -14.02
N ASP A 82 -9.95 -7.14 -15.28
CA ASP A 82 -11.23 -6.82 -15.93
C ASP A 82 -12.23 -7.98 -15.99
N SER A 83 -11.74 -9.21 -15.93
CA SER A 83 -12.56 -10.43 -15.99
C SER A 83 -12.76 -11.10 -14.62
N VAL A 84 -12.30 -10.47 -13.55
CA VAL A 84 -12.36 -11.04 -12.20
C VAL A 84 -13.51 -10.42 -11.43
N ASP A 85 -14.50 -11.24 -11.07
CA ASP A 85 -15.67 -10.79 -10.32
C ASP A 85 -15.27 -10.17 -8.97
N GLY A 86 -15.76 -8.96 -8.70
CA GLY A 86 -15.51 -8.24 -7.45
C GLY A 86 -14.20 -7.47 -7.40
N ALA A 87 -13.37 -7.51 -8.44
CA ALA A 87 -12.14 -6.72 -8.50
C ALA A 87 -12.42 -5.21 -8.63
N GLU A 88 -13.54 -4.86 -9.24
CA GLU A 88 -14.00 -3.47 -9.40
C GLU A 88 -14.30 -2.74 -8.09
N ASP A 89 -14.60 -3.50 -7.02
CA ASP A 89 -14.88 -2.97 -5.68
C ASP A 89 -13.63 -2.93 -4.79
N MET A 90 -12.46 -3.33 -5.31
CA MET A 90 -11.22 -3.46 -4.54
C MET A 90 -10.13 -2.51 -5.05
N ASN A 91 -9.25 -2.11 -4.15
CA ASN A 91 -7.99 -1.47 -4.52
C ASN A 91 -6.93 -2.55 -4.72
N ILE A 92 -6.37 -2.60 -5.91
CA ILE A 92 -5.27 -3.52 -6.21
C ILE A 92 -3.98 -2.91 -5.69
N VAL A 93 -3.37 -3.56 -4.73
CA VAL A 93 -2.22 -3.04 -3.96
C VAL A 93 -0.95 -3.87 -4.13
N GLY A 94 -1.06 -4.98 -4.86
CA GLY A 94 0.07 -5.87 -5.11
C GLY A 94 -0.30 -7.02 -6.02
N VAL A 95 0.71 -7.77 -6.42
CA VAL A 95 0.58 -9.03 -7.15
C VAL A 95 1.46 -10.07 -6.50
N ARG A 96 0.95 -11.30 -6.38
CA ARG A 96 1.70 -12.45 -5.91
C ARG A 96 1.70 -13.52 -6.97
N VAL A 97 2.88 -13.96 -7.36
CA VAL A 97 3.08 -15.09 -8.27
C VAL A 97 3.51 -16.29 -7.44
N VAL A 98 2.71 -17.34 -7.47
CA VAL A 98 3.02 -18.61 -6.80
C VAL A 98 3.47 -19.58 -7.87
N MET A 99 4.71 -20.03 -7.78
CA MET A 99 5.31 -20.95 -8.73
C MET A 99 5.55 -22.30 -8.07
N SER A 100 5.17 -23.34 -8.78
CA SER A 100 5.54 -24.74 -8.45
C SER A 100 6.10 -25.40 -9.69
N TYR A 101 7.17 -26.11 -9.54
CA TYR A 101 7.88 -26.73 -10.65
C TYR A 101 8.37 -28.12 -10.25
N GLY A 102 8.48 -28.99 -11.23
CA GLY A 102 8.99 -30.35 -11.05
C GLY A 102 10.25 -30.58 -11.84
N GLU A 103 10.99 -31.61 -11.44
CA GLU A 103 12.14 -32.14 -12.14
C GLU A 103 11.66 -32.90 -13.37
N ASP A 104 12.22 -32.62 -14.55
CA ASP A 104 11.95 -33.38 -15.78
C ASP A 104 13.02 -34.45 -16.05
N GLU A 105 14.15 -34.37 -15.36
CA GLU A 105 15.22 -35.37 -15.43
C GLU A 105 14.93 -36.61 -14.55
N SER A 106 13.70 -37.11 -14.60
CA SER A 106 13.43 -38.43 -14.04
C SER A 106 14.26 -39.44 -14.81
N GLY A 107 15.28 -40.00 -14.14
CA GLY A 107 16.28 -40.92 -14.68
C GLY A 107 15.71 -41.92 -15.66
N GLY A 108 15.64 -41.51 -16.94
CA GLY A 108 15.30 -42.39 -18.05
C GLY A 108 16.45 -43.39 -18.23
N ASP A 109 16.09 -44.62 -18.45
CA ASP A 109 16.94 -45.79 -18.71
C ASP A 109 18.13 -45.53 -19.64
N GLY A 110 19.11 -44.79 -19.19
CA GLY A 110 20.34 -44.55 -19.93
C GLY A 110 21.51 -44.47 -18.97
N ALA A 111 22.23 -45.56 -18.84
CA ALA A 111 23.39 -45.82 -18.00
C ALA A 111 24.58 -44.84 -18.19
N LEU A 112 24.38 -43.58 -18.51
CA LEU A 112 25.43 -42.60 -18.75
C LEU A 112 25.32 -41.32 -17.91
N CYS A 113 24.24 -41.08 -17.21
CA CYS A 113 24.12 -39.99 -16.25
C CYS A 113 24.26 -40.53 -14.83
N THR A 114 25.53 -40.76 -14.38
CA THR A 114 25.88 -41.14 -13.02
C THR A 114 26.23 -39.89 -12.18
N GLY A 115 25.51 -38.81 -12.36
CA GLY A 115 25.56 -37.62 -11.52
C GLY A 115 24.29 -37.50 -10.69
N ASP A 116 24.42 -37.08 -9.43
CA ASP A 116 23.25 -36.55 -8.72
C ASP A 116 22.65 -35.45 -9.60
N ALA A 117 21.35 -35.50 -9.85
CA ALA A 117 20.66 -34.45 -10.57
C ALA A 117 21.02 -33.10 -9.93
N ALA A 118 21.65 -32.23 -10.70
CA ALA A 118 21.97 -30.90 -10.21
C ALA A 118 20.68 -30.16 -9.92
N ALA A 119 20.62 -29.45 -8.81
CA ALA A 119 19.44 -28.64 -8.52
C ALA A 119 19.29 -27.54 -9.57
N ASP A 120 18.13 -27.51 -10.23
CA ASP A 120 17.79 -26.43 -11.11
C ASP A 120 17.31 -25.20 -10.32
N THR A 121 17.68 -24.03 -10.81
CA THR A 121 17.24 -22.77 -10.23
C THR A 121 16.20 -22.14 -11.15
N ILE A 122 15.03 -21.91 -10.59
CA ILE A 122 13.94 -21.19 -11.25
C ILE A 122 13.88 -19.79 -10.67
N SER A 123 14.07 -18.79 -11.53
CA SER A 123 13.96 -17.38 -11.15
C SER A 123 12.61 -16.85 -11.58
N GLY A 124 11.87 -16.32 -10.63
CA GLY A 124 10.61 -15.61 -10.88
C GLY A 124 10.79 -14.11 -10.73
N SER A 125 10.11 -13.34 -11.56
CA SER A 125 10.05 -11.90 -11.43
C SER A 125 8.66 -11.39 -11.75
N ALA A 126 8.20 -10.40 -11.02
CA ALA A 126 6.95 -9.70 -11.29
C ALA A 126 7.21 -8.19 -11.34
N THR A 127 6.56 -7.52 -12.29
CA THR A 127 6.71 -6.09 -12.50
C THR A 127 5.35 -5.44 -12.68
N HIS A 128 5.13 -4.33 -11.95
CA HIS A 128 3.99 -3.45 -12.16
C HIS A 128 4.48 -1.99 -12.08
N LEU A 129 4.33 -1.24 -13.16
CA LEU A 129 4.87 0.13 -13.28
C LEU A 129 6.37 0.19 -12.93
N ASN A 130 6.72 0.82 -11.82
CA ASN A 130 8.09 0.98 -11.34
C ASN A 130 8.47 0.00 -10.23
N PHE A 131 7.54 -0.87 -9.85
CA PHE A 131 7.76 -1.87 -8.80
C PHE A 131 8.13 -3.20 -9.44
N THR A 132 9.27 -3.74 -9.06
CA THR A 132 9.75 -5.03 -9.55
C THR A 132 10.36 -5.79 -8.40
N GLU A 133 9.93 -7.03 -8.25
CA GLU A 133 10.52 -7.98 -7.31
C GLU A 133 10.85 -9.27 -8.02
N SER A 134 11.83 -9.97 -7.48
CA SER A 134 12.27 -11.27 -7.99
C SER A 134 12.64 -12.19 -6.85
N ALA A 135 12.46 -13.48 -7.05
CA ALA A 135 12.90 -14.52 -6.14
C ALA A 135 13.37 -15.75 -6.93
N ASP A 136 14.30 -16.47 -6.33
CA ASP A 136 14.84 -17.70 -6.87
C ASP A 136 14.41 -18.88 -6.01
N GLY A 137 14.10 -19.99 -6.64
CA GLY A 137 13.83 -21.26 -5.98
C GLY A 137 14.57 -22.39 -6.64
N GLN A 138 14.76 -23.49 -5.92
CA GLN A 138 15.46 -24.68 -6.40
C GLN A 138 14.62 -25.93 -6.19
N ASN A 139 14.73 -26.89 -7.09
CA ASN A 139 14.03 -28.16 -7.00
C ASN A 139 14.81 -29.26 -6.25
N ASN A 140 16.11 -29.12 -6.09
CA ASN A 140 16.96 -30.08 -5.37
C ASN A 140 16.71 -31.57 -5.70
N GLY A 141 16.48 -31.89 -6.98
CA GLY A 141 16.20 -33.24 -7.45
C GLY A 141 14.76 -33.71 -7.17
N GLY A 142 13.82 -32.83 -7.13
CA GLY A 142 12.40 -33.12 -6.92
C GLY A 142 11.52 -31.94 -7.27
N ASN A 143 10.41 -31.81 -6.59
CA ASN A 143 9.53 -30.66 -6.77
C ASN A 143 10.00 -29.46 -5.94
N GLY A 144 9.91 -28.27 -6.51
CA GLY A 144 10.19 -27.02 -5.86
C GLY A 144 8.96 -26.09 -5.91
N ALA A 145 8.98 -25.09 -5.03
CA ALA A 145 8.00 -24.03 -5.07
C ALA A 145 8.58 -22.77 -4.43
N HIS A 146 8.22 -21.62 -4.95
CA HIS A 146 8.49 -20.32 -4.33
C HIS A 146 7.50 -19.27 -4.81
N ASP A 147 7.47 -18.15 -4.11
CA ASP A 147 6.57 -17.06 -4.39
C ASP A 147 7.37 -15.80 -4.69
N VAL A 148 6.83 -14.95 -5.59
CA VAL A 148 7.26 -13.57 -5.77
C VAL A 148 6.09 -12.68 -5.45
N THR A 149 6.28 -11.72 -4.56
CA THR A 149 5.26 -10.75 -4.18
C THR A 149 5.77 -9.34 -4.45
N VAL A 150 5.04 -8.59 -5.26
CA VAL A 150 5.27 -7.17 -5.51
C VAL A 150 4.13 -6.39 -4.87
N GLU A 151 4.48 -5.49 -3.97
CA GLU A 151 3.51 -4.60 -3.31
C GLU A 151 3.89 -3.16 -3.61
N TRP A 152 2.91 -2.32 -3.91
CA TRP A 152 3.09 -0.88 -4.16
C TRP A 152 2.40 0.01 -3.13
N PHE A 153 2.19 -0.55 -1.95
CA PHE A 153 1.67 0.15 -0.80
C PHE A 153 2.43 -0.30 0.46
N ASN A 154 2.21 0.40 1.56
CA ASN A 154 2.82 0.02 2.83
C ASN A 154 1.91 -0.93 3.61
N SER A 155 2.05 -2.24 3.35
CA SER A 155 1.24 -3.29 3.98
C SER A 155 1.34 -3.31 5.51
N SER A 156 2.43 -2.80 6.09
CA SER A 156 2.61 -2.75 7.54
C SER A 156 1.67 -1.77 8.25
N MET A 157 1.03 -0.87 7.51
CA MET A 157 0.04 0.05 8.06
C MET A 157 -1.34 -0.58 8.21
N VAL A 158 -1.66 -1.62 7.44
CA VAL A 158 -2.98 -2.28 7.46
C VAL A 158 -3.19 -2.99 8.79
N GLY A 159 -4.27 -2.66 9.48
CA GLY A 159 -4.59 -3.18 10.81
C GLY A 159 -3.82 -2.53 11.96
N ALA A 160 -2.97 -1.52 11.67
CA ALA A 160 -2.16 -0.84 12.67
C ALA A 160 -2.74 0.52 13.09
N THR A 161 -2.28 1.00 14.24
CA THR A 161 -2.44 2.40 14.64
C THR A 161 -1.19 3.15 14.20
N VAL A 162 -1.35 4.07 13.27
CA VAL A 162 -0.27 4.91 12.71
C VAL A 162 -0.29 6.25 13.40
N SER A 163 0.84 6.62 14.01
CA SER A 163 1.01 7.87 14.75
C SER A 163 2.02 8.79 14.06
N GLY A 164 1.85 10.09 14.22
CA GLY A 164 2.83 11.06 13.74
C GLY A 164 2.72 11.41 12.26
N LEU A 165 1.71 10.93 11.57
CA LEU A 165 1.38 11.28 10.19
C LEU A 165 0.01 11.96 10.12
N SER A 166 -0.21 12.73 9.07
CA SER A 166 -1.53 13.23 8.71
C SER A 166 -2.31 12.16 7.92
N GLU A 167 -3.63 12.29 7.85
CA GLU A 167 -4.48 11.41 7.04
C GLU A 167 -4.02 11.35 5.58
N SER A 168 -3.67 12.49 4.99
CA SER A 168 -3.19 12.55 3.61
C SER A 168 -1.85 11.86 3.38
N GLU A 169 -0.95 11.89 4.36
CA GLU A 169 0.31 11.15 4.28
C GLU A 169 0.09 9.64 4.38
N ILE A 170 -0.84 9.20 5.22
CA ILE A 170 -1.22 7.78 5.31
C ILE A 170 -1.86 7.31 4.00
N VAL A 171 -2.87 8.03 3.49
CA VAL A 171 -3.54 7.70 2.23
C VAL A 171 -2.56 7.65 1.04
N SER A 172 -1.49 8.44 1.06
CA SER A 172 -0.48 8.39 0.00
C SER A 172 0.45 7.17 0.06
N GLN A 173 0.43 6.41 1.16
CA GLN A 173 1.28 5.24 1.39
C GLN A 173 0.50 3.91 1.35
N ILE A 174 -0.82 3.99 1.33
CA ILE A 174 -1.76 2.89 1.16
C ILE A 174 -2.35 2.94 -0.26
#